data_a06535a6af6883a899165493cd3229da
#
_entry.id   a06535a6af6883a899165493cd3229da
#
_cell.length_a   1.000
_cell.length_b   1.000
_cell.length_c   1.000
_cell.angle_alpha   90.00
_cell.angle_beta   90.00
_cell.angle_gamma   90.00
#
_symmetry.space_group_name_H-M   'P 1'
#
loop_
_entity.id
_entity.type
_entity.pdbx_description
1 polymer ?
#
loop_
_entity_poly.entity_id
_entity_poly.type
_entity_poly.pdbx_seq_one_letter_code
_entity_poly.pdbx_strand_id
1 'polypeptide(L)'
;LAPPAGRGPVSVVENIPSAVNKGFEFDVLFLASDNLTIGANGSYTDSTYNAPYTFFNEADPRYPRDVFGGDLQENPCNASPELKALYCLEVNGYELQGIPKEKFTVWGNYSWPMDTGMLTWYVAWAYTGEYSTHPFNRPWDFVPERDRLDTRLTYEEETGQWEASLFVDNVLDKTYIRSADLEARRTGYGANWAHRVVSLYPRYIGAEFTYNFNR
;
A
#
# COMPACT_ATOMS: atom_id res chain seq x y z
N LEU A 1 2.30 17.03 24.05
CA LEU A 1 1.32 17.59 25.02
C LEU A 1 0.47 16.44 25.52
N ALA A 2 0.60 16.07 26.78
CA ALA A 2 -0.28 15.09 27.40
C ALA A 2 -1.71 15.65 27.44
N PRO A 3 -2.74 14.86 27.09
CA PRO A 3 -4.12 15.31 27.23
C PRO A 3 -4.44 15.55 28.71
N PRO A 4 -5.28 16.54 29.03
CA PRO A 4 -5.72 16.76 30.41
C PRO A 4 -6.42 15.50 30.95
N ALA A 5 -6.26 15.22 32.22
CA ALA A 5 -6.81 14.05 32.89
C ALA A 5 -8.28 13.80 32.52
N GLY A 6 -8.58 12.57 32.04
CA GLY A 6 -9.93 12.13 31.64
C GLY A 6 -10.24 12.23 30.15
N ARG A 7 -9.33 12.62 29.28
CA ARG A 7 -9.50 12.54 27.81
C ARG A 7 -8.72 11.35 27.24
N GLY A 8 -9.33 10.65 26.27
CA GLY A 8 -8.70 9.53 25.58
C GLY A 8 -7.45 9.96 24.76
N PRO A 9 -6.74 9.02 24.14
CA PRO A 9 -5.54 9.28 23.36
C PRO A 9 -5.81 10.33 22.29
N VAL A 10 -4.93 11.30 22.14
CA VAL A 10 -4.99 12.37 21.16
C VAL A 10 -3.99 12.03 20.04
N SER A 11 -4.46 12.00 18.79
CA SER A 11 -3.56 11.93 17.64
C SER A 11 -2.89 13.29 17.43
N VAL A 12 -1.57 13.29 17.42
CA VAL A 12 -0.74 14.48 17.17
C VAL A 12 -0.03 14.29 15.84
N VAL A 13 -0.05 15.32 14.99
CA VAL A 13 0.76 15.36 13.78
C VAL A 13 2.09 16.04 14.13
N GLU A 14 3.19 15.32 13.95
CA GLU A 14 4.52 15.83 14.21
C GLU A 14 5.38 15.79 12.95
N ASN A 15 6.30 16.74 12.81
CA ASN A 15 7.23 16.76 11.69
C ASN A 15 8.49 15.96 12.03
N ILE A 16 8.82 14.99 11.20
CA ILE A 16 10.12 14.32 11.27
C ILE A 16 11.14 15.22 10.56
N PRO A 17 12.29 15.55 11.21
CA PRO A 17 13.20 16.60 10.72
C PRO A 17 13.82 16.32 9.35
N SER A 18 14.06 15.05 8.99
CA SER A 18 14.70 14.69 7.73
C SER A 18 14.35 13.28 7.30
N ALA A 19 14.15 13.13 5.98
CA ALA A 19 14.03 11.85 5.31
C ALA A 19 14.79 11.91 3.99
N VAL A 20 15.30 10.78 3.53
CA VAL A 20 15.98 10.65 2.25
C VAL A 20 15.21 9.68 1.38
N ASN A 21 14.96 10.08 0.15
CA ASN A 21 14.34 9.27 -0.88
C ASN A 21 15.24 9.24 -2.11
N LYS A 22 15.67 8.05 -2.54
CA LYS A 22 16.56 7.83 -3.68
C LYS A 22 15.97 6.73 -4.55
N GLY A 23 16.14 6.84 -5.86
CA GLY A 23 15.64 5.80 -6.73
C GLY A 23 15.74 6.17 -8.19
N PHE A 24 15.09 5.36 -9.01
CA PHE A 24 14.88 5.63 -10.43
C PHE A 24 13.49 5.15 -10.84
N GLU A 25 13.00 5.75 -11.90
CA GLU A 25 11.73 5.39 -12.55
C GLU A 25 11.99 5.10 -14.02
N PHE A 26 11.18 4.23 -14.60
CA PHE A 26 11.22 3.96 -16.03
C PHE A 26 9.82 3.81 -16.60
N ASP A 27 9.69 4.17 -17.86
CA ASP A 27 8.52 3.94 -18.70
C ASP A 27 8.99 3.56 -20.10
N VAL A 28 8.55 2.41 -20.59
CA VAL A 28 8.96 1.84 -21.88
C VAL A 28 7.72 1.44 -22.66
N LEU A 29 7.66 1.86 -23.92
CA LEU A 29 6.65 1.43 -24.88
C LEU A 29 7.37 0.84 -26.10
N PHE A 30 6.97 -0.38 -26.47
CA PHE A 30 7.54 -1.11 -27.60
C PHE A 30 6.43 -1.58 -28.55
N LEU A 31 6.47 -1.11 -29.78
CA LEU A 31 5.62 -1.56 -30.87
C LEU A 31 6.27 -2.81 -31.50
N ALA A 32 5.88 -3.98 -31.03
CA ALA A 32 6.49 -5.25 -31.46
C ALA A 32 6.04 -5.66 -32.88
N SER A 33 4.84 -5.23 -33.27
CA SER A 33 4.30 -5.34 -34.64
C SER A 33 3.17 -4.31 -34.82
N ASP A 34 2.58 -4.25 -36.01
CA ASP A 34 1.42 -3.38 -36.28
C ASP A 34 0.24 -3.67 -35.33
N ASN A 35 0.16 -4.89 -34.81
CA ASN A 35 -0.94 -5.36 -33.97
C ASN A 35 -0.55 -5.58 -32.51
N LEU A 36 0.73 -5.54 -32.13
CA LEU A 36 1.20 -5.86 -30.79
C LEU A 36 1.99 -4.68 -30.19
N THR A 37 1.46 -4.13 -29.13
CA THR A 37 2.12 -3.16 -28.26
C THR A 37 2.44 -3.78 -26.91
N ILE A 38 3.63 -3.59 -26.42
CA ILE A 38 4.07 -4.02 -25.08
C ILE A 38 4.57 -2.79 -24.33
N GLY A 39 4.14 -2.64 -23.10
CA GLY A 39 4.59 -1.57 -22.23
C GLY A 39 5.09 -2.08 -20.89
N ALA A 40 6.01 -1.34 -20.32
CA ALA A 40 6.48 -1.58 -18.96
C ALA A 40 6.78 -0.24 -18.28
N ASN A 41 6.31 -0.08 -17.06
CA ASN A 41 6.68 1.04 -16.21
C ASN A 41 6.98 0.57 -14.79
N GLY A 42 7.76 1.33 -14.07
CA GLY A 42 8.07 0.97 -12.70
C GLY A 42 9.01 1.94 -12.03
N SER A 43 9.22 1.68 -10.74
CA SER A 43 10.14 2.43 -9.90
C SER A 43 10.89 1.52 -8.94
N TYR A 44 12.11 1.91 -8.65
CA TYR A 44 12.86 1.45 -7.49
C TYR A 44 13.10 2.66 -6.59
N THR A 45 12.73 2.54 -5.31
CA THR A 45 12.77 3.65 -4.35
C THR A 45 13.35 3.18 -3.03
N ASP A 46 14.47 3.73 -2.62
CA ASP A 46 15.06 3.55 -1.28
C ASP A 46 14.75 4.79 -0.44
N SER A 47 13.88 4.64 0.54
CA SER A 47 13.33 5.72 1.35
C SER A 47 13.58 5.45 2.83
N THR A 48 14.33 6.33 3.51
CA THR A 48 14.67 6.16 4.92
C THR A 48 14.54 7.45 5.70
N TYR A 49 14.21 7.32 6.99
CA TYR A 49 14.36 8.41 7.94
C TYR A 49 15.84 8.71 8.16
N ASN A 50 16.24 9.97 8.04
CA ASN A 50 17.63 10.40 8.16
C ASN A 50 17.79 11.46 9.25
N ALA A 51 17.20 11.20 10.40
CA ALA A 51 17.34 12.05 11.57
C ALA A 51 17.16 11.22 12.85
N PRO A 52 17.84 11.56 13.93
CA PRO A 52 17.61 10.94 15.24
C PRO A 52 16.27 11.42 15.79
N TYR A 53 15.20 10.79 15.36
CA TYR A 53 13.84 11.05 15.83
C TYR A 53 13.32 9.86 16.62
N THR A 54 12.72 10.14 17.77
CA THR A 54 12.31 9.11 18.73
C THR A 54 10.80 9.13 18.87
N PHE A 55 10.17 7.99 18.58
CA PHE A 55 8.74 7.77 18.79
C PHE A 55 8.46 7.01 20.08
N PHE A 56 7.39 7.39 20.74
CA PHE A 56 6.71 6.59 21.73
C PHE A 56 5.43 6.01 21.13
N ASN A 57 5.28 4.70 21.27
CA ASN A 57 4.07 4.01 20.83
C ASN A 57 3.44 3.25 22.00
N GLU A 58 2.39 3.81 22.59
CA GLU A 58 1.60 3.15 23.64
C GLU A 58 1.00 1.80 23.15
N ALA A 59 0.83 1.64 21.84
CA ALA A 59 0.27 0.45 21.25
C ALA A 59 1.30 -0.66 21.05
N ASP A 60 2.58 -0.47 21.35
CA ASP A 60 3.59 -1.52 21.21
C ASP A 60 3.41 -2.59 22.31
N PRO A 61 3.23 -3.87 21.94
CA PRO A 61 3.04 -4.95 22.91
C PRO A 61 4.26 -5.22 23.80
N ARG A 62 5.43 -4.68 23.47
CA ARG A 62 6.64 -4.76 24.28
C ARG A 62 6.59 -3.85 25.49
N TYR A 63 5.67 -2.88 25.52
CA TYR A 63 5.54 -1.90 26.59
C TYR A 63 4.44 -2.29 27.56
N PRO A 64 4.77 -2.74 28.79
CA PRO A 64 3.79 -3.08 29.81
C PRO A 64 3.02 -1.82 30.24
N ARG A 65 1.71 -1.84 30.03
CA ARG A 65 0.83 -0.69 30.35
C ARG A 65 0.62 -0.45 31.82
N ASP A 66 0.85 -1.43 32.66
CA ASP A 66 0.74 -1.41 34.11
C ASP A 66 1.81 -0.55 34.78
N VAL A 67 2.91 -0.26 34.10
CA VAL A 67 3.98 0.59 34.63
C VAL A 67 3.54 2.06 34.72
N PHE A 68 2.55 2.49 33.93
CA PHE A 68 2.16 3.89 33.84
C PHE A 68 0.82 4.24 34.49
N GLY A 69 0.20 3.34 35.23
CA GLY A 69 -0.98 3.63 36.08
C GLY A 69 -2.15 4.36 35.40
N GLY A 70 -2.19 4.39 34.08
CA GLY A 70 -3.26 5.01 33.30
C GLY A 70 -3.12 6.51 33.01
N ASP A 71 -2.20 7.22 33.66
CA ASP A 71 -1.96 8.65 33.45
C ASP A 71 -0.48 8.93 33.14
N LEU A 72 -0.11 8.78 31.86
CA LEU A 72 1.15 9.36 31.37
C LEU A 72 1.02 10.89 31.40
N GLN A 73 1.50 11.51 32.44
CA GLN A 73 1.56 12.98 32.53
C GLN A 73 2.66 13.56 31.62
N GLU A 74 3.66 12.74 31.24
CA GLU A 74 4.75 13.14 30.36
C GLU A 74 5.09 12.04 29.35
N ASN A 75 5.53 12.46 28.16
CA ASN A 75 6.07 11.55 27.15
C ASN A 75 7.36 10.91 27.70
N PRO A 76 7.43 9.57 27.86
CA PRO A 76 8.58 8.89 28.44
C PRO A 76 9.88 9.14 27.65
N CYS A 77 9.79 9.51 26.39
CA CYS A 77 10.94 9.84 25.56
C CYS A 77 11.65 11.14 25.98
N ASN A 78 10.94 11.98 26.74
CA ASN A 78 11.48 13.24 27.26
C ASN A 78 11.75 13.21 28.76
N ALA A 79 11.34 12.13 29.44
CA ALA A 79 11.37 12.08 30.92
C ALA A 79 12.76 11.72 31.47
N SER A 80 13.31 10.56 31.09
CA SER A 80 14.65 10.15 31.50
C SER A 80 15.31 9.25 30.45
N PRO A 81 16.67 9.16 30.45
CA PRO A 81 17.39 8.26 29.53
C PRO A 81 16.99 6.79 29.69
N GLU A 82 16.68 6.35 30.91
CA GLU A 82 16.28 4.97 31.20
C GLU A 82 14.91 4.69 30.64
N LEU A 83 13.94 5.59 30.83
CA LEU A 83 12.59 5.46 30.28
C LEU A 83 12.60 5.57 28.76
N LYS A 84 13.42 6.47 28.21
CA LYS A 84 13.62 6.57 26.76
C LYS A 84 14.12 5.25 26.18
N ALA A 85 15.13 4.63 26.79
CA ALA A 85 15.70 3.37 26.31
C ALA A 85 14.71 2.21 26.38
N LEU A 86 13.78 2.22 27.33
CA LEU A 86 12.80 1.15 27.52
C LEU A 86 11.56 1.30 26.62
N TYR A 87 11.09 2.54 26.40
CA TYR A 87 9.76 2.79 25.83
C TYR A 87 9.76 3.54 24.50
N CYS A 88 10.91 3.99 24.05
CA CYS A 88 11.01 4.82 22.87
C CYS A 88 11.87 4.16 21.80
N LEU A 89 11.46 4.34 20.55
CA LEU A 89 12.16 3.79 19.40
C LEU A 89 12.73 4.93 18.56
N GLU A 90 14.04 4.91 18.34
CA GLU A 90 14.69 5.78 17.38
C GLU A 90 14.56 5.19 15.99
N VAL A 91 14.05 5.99 15.04
CA VAL A 91 13.74 5.53 13.68
C VAL A 91 14.78 5.91 12.64
N ASN A 92 15.91 6.46 13.04
CA ASN A 92 16.98 6.79 12.10
C ASN A 92 17.43 5.55 11.31
N GLY A 93 17.42 5.64 9.98
CA GLY A 93 17.73 4.53 9.09
C GLY A 93 16.56 3.54 8.82
N TYR A 94 15.39 3.73 9.45
CA TYR A 94 14.21 2.94 9.17
C TYR A 94 13.55 3.36 7.87
N GLU A 95 12.88 2.43 7.21
CA GLU A 95 12.14 2.69 5.97
C GLU A 95 10.94 3.61 6.23
N LEU A 96 10.69 4.53 5.30
CA LEU A 96 9.48 5.32 5.33
C LEU A 96 8.25 4.45 5.11
N GLN A 97 7.21 4.72 5.88
CA GLN A 97 5.95 4.00 5.79
C GLN A 97 5.25 4.22 4.44
N GLY A 98 4.63 3.16 3.91
CA GLY A 98 3.79 3.23 2.72
C GLY A 98 4.54 3.28 1.39
N ILE A 99 5.87 3.13 1.40
CA ILE A 99 6.71 3.21 0.20
C ILE A 99 7.35 1.85 -0.08
N PRO A 100 6.82 1.05 -1.02
CA PRO A 100 7.47 -0.17 -1.46
C PRO A 100 8.76 0.16 -2.23
N LYS A 101 9.81 -0.65 -2.05
CA LYS A 101 11.07 -0.46 -2.78
C LYS A 101 10.92 -0.68 -4.27
N GLU A 102 10.23 -1.73 -4.65
CA GLU A 102 9.98 -2.08 -6.05
C GLU A 102 8.50 -1.99 -6.37
N LYS A 103 8.19 -1.33 -7.46
CA LYS A 103 6.84 -1.30 -8.02
C LYS A 103 6.93 -1.23 -9.54
N PHE A 104 6.34 -2.21 -10.23
CA PHE A 104 6.34 -2.20 -11.69
C PHE A 104 5.11 -2.89 -12.27
N THR A 105 4.80 -2.51 -13.50
CA THR A 105 3.74 -3.11 -14.31
C THR A 105 4.30 -3.42 -15.69
N VAL A 106 4.01 -4.62 -16.18
CA VAL A 106 4.24 -5.02 -17.57
C VAL A 106 2.90 -5.33 -18.18
N TRP A 107 2.63 -4.81 -19.37
CA TRP A 107 1.38 -5.04 -20.07
C TRP A 107 1.58 -5.27 -21.55
N GLY A 108 0.63 -5.96 -22.15
CA GLY A 108 0.57 -6.19 -23.58
C GLY A 108 -0.83 -5.93 -24.12
N ASN A 109 -0.88 -5.41 -25.33
CA ASN A 109 -2.11 -5.13 -26.05
C ASN A 109 -1.99 -5.69 -27.46
N TYR A 110 -2.79 -6.69 -27.81
CA TYR A 110 -2.84 -7.27 -29.15
C TYR A 110 -4.20 -7.01 -29.80
N SER A 111 -4.18 -6.46 -31.02
CA SER A 111 -5.38 -6.12 -31.77
C SER A 111 -5.53 -6.96 -33.03
N TRP A 112 -6.69 -7.56 -33.22
CA TRP A 112 -7.08 -8.27 -34.44
C TRP A 112 -8.05 -7.41 -35.24
N PRO A 113 -7.61 -6.78 -36.36
CA PRO A 113 -8.54 -6.16 -37.31
C PRO A 113 -9.49 -7.21 -37.91
N MET A 114 -10.78 -6.89 -37.94
CA MET A 114 -11.85 -7.72 -38.54
C MET A 114 -12.64 -6.86 -39.51
N ASP A 115 -13.36 -7.50 -40.45
CA ASP A 115 -14.17 -6.77 -41.42
C ASP A 115 -15.30 -5.93 -40.79
N THR A 116 -15.67 -6.25 -39.56
CA THR A 116 -16.79 -5.61 -38.84
C THR A 116 -16.34 -4.80 -37.61
N GLY A 117 -15.02 -4.67 -37.39
CA GLY A 117 -14.49 -3.93 -36.23
C GLY A 117 -13.13 -4.44 -35.79
N MET A 118 -12.81 -4.23 -34.53
CA MET A 118 -11.51 -4.60 -33.94
C MET A 118 -11.71 -5.38 -32.64
N LEU A 119 -11.04 -6.53 -32.54
CA LEU A 119 -10.94 -7.28 -31.30
C LEU A 119 -9.58 -6.99 -30.66
N THR A 120 -9.59 -6.52 -29.42
CA THR A 120 -8.37 -6.18 -28.68
C THR A 120 -8.27 -7.00 -27.41
N TRP A 121 -7.12 -7.64 -27.20
CA TRP A 121 -6.82 -8.35 -25.97
C TRP A 121 -5.74 -7.62 -25.19
N TYR A 122 -6.06 -7.21 -23.97
CA TYR A 122 -5.18 -6.57 -23.02
C TYR A 122 -4.86 -7.51 -21.87
N VAL A 123 -3.59 -7.57 -21.48
CA VAL A 123 -3.11 -8.29 -20.30
C VAL A 123 -2.13 -7.38 -19.56
N ALA A 124 -2.26 -7.30 -18.25
CA ALA A 124 -1.33 -6.56 -17.39
C ALA A 124 -0.94 -7.37 -16.16
N TRP A 125 0.34 -7.39 -15.86
CA TRP A 125 0.88 -7.95 -14.64
C TRP A 125 1.57 -6.85 -13.84
N ALA A 126 1.10 -6.62 -12.62
CA ALA A 126 1.60 -5.60 -11.72
C ALA A 126 2.23 -6.25 -10.48
N TYR A 127 3.41 -5.78 -10.10
CA TYR A 127 4.13 -6.18 -8.88
C TYR A 127 4.28 -4.97 -7.95
N THR A 128 4.16 -5.23 -6.66
CA THR A 128 4.47 -4.28 -5.59
C THR A 128 5.24 -5.01 -4.52
N GLY A 129 6.45 -4.58 -4.22
CA GLY A 129 7.29 -5.13 -3.18
C GLY A 129 6.74 -4.94 -1.77
N GLU A 130 7.35 -5.58 -0.82
CA GLU A 130 7.05 -5.42 0.60
C GLU A 130 7.27 -3.97 1.04
N TYR A 131 6.45 -3.49 1.98
CA TYR A 131 6.61 -2.17 2.58
C TYR A 131 6.05 -2.11 4.00
N SER A 132 6.64 -1.25 4.84
CA SER A 132 6.11 -1.00 6.17
C SER A 132 4.91 -0.06 6.14
N THR A 133 3.88 -0.34 6.91
CA THR A 133 2.72 0.54 7.13
C THR A 133 2.92 1.49 8.29
N HIS A 134 4.01 1.32 9.06
CA HIS A 134 4.27 2.08 10.27
C HIS A 134 5.75 2.47 10.39
N PRO A 135 6.08 3.65 10.92
CA PRO A 135 7.47 4.13 11.02
C PRO A 135 8.37 3.25 11.92
N PHE A 136 7.80 2.35 12.71
CA PHE A 136 8.57 1.47 13.60
C PHE A 136 9.18 0.26 12.92
N ASN A 137 8.81 -0.06 11.67
CA ASN A 137 9.32 -1.19 10.89
C ASN A 137 9.40 -2.51 11.70
N ARG A 138 8.38 -2.80 12.49
CA ARG A 138 8.30 -4.04 13.25
C ARG A 138 7.87 -5.19 12.34
N PRO A 139 8.16 -6.45 12.65
CA PRO A 139 7.79 -7.57 11.80
C PRO A 139 6.30 -7.64 11.38
N TRP A 140 5.41 -7.13 12.22
CA TRP A 140 3.97 -7.09 11.96
C TRP A 140 3.48 -5.79 11.29
N ASP A 141 4.36 -4.83 11.08
CA ASP A 141 4.05 -3.59 10.36
C ASP A 141 4.20 -3.74 8.85
N PHE A 142 4.77 -4.85 8.39
CA PHE A 142 5.03 -5.05 6.96
C PHE A 142 3.84 -5.67 6.24
N VAL A 143 3.55 -5.11 5.09
CA VAL A 143 2.65 -5.69 4.08
C VAL A 143 3.52 -6.48 3.12
N PRO A 144 3.27 -7.79 2.95
CA PRO A 144 4.03 -8.61 2.04
C PRO A 144 3.96 -8.12 0.59
N GLU A 145 4.95 -8.50 -0.18
CA GLU A 145 4.93 -8.33 -1.63
C GLU A 145 3.68 -8.93 -2.27
N ARG A 146 3.28 -8.36 -3.41
CA ARG A 146 2.12 -8.85 -4.15
C ARG A 146 2.31 -8.68 -5.65
N ASP A 147 1.73 -9.60 -6.39
CA ASP A 147 1.60 -9.54 -7.84
C ASP A 147 0.14 -9.75 -8.26
N ARG A 148 -0.32 -9.02 -9.26
CA ARG A 148 -1.69 -9.09 -9.77
C ARG A 148 -1.65 -9.22 -11.28
N LEU A 149 -2.45 -10.14 -11.82
CA LEU A 149 -2.66 -10.32 -13.24
C LEU A 149 -4.11 -9.96 -13.60
N ASP A 150 -4.28 -9.04 -14.54
CA ASP A 150 -5.56 -8.61 -15.07
C ASP A 150 -5.62 -8.84 -16.57
N THR A 151 -6.81 -9.10 -17.10
CA THR A 151 -7.00 -9.27 -18.53
C THR A 151 -8.35 -8.71 -18.98
N ARG A 152 -8.38 -8.20 -20.19
CA ARG A 152 -9.59 -7.67 -20.84
C ARG A 152 -9.59 -8.01 -22.33
N LEU A 153 -10.73 -8.48 -22.82
CA LEU A 153 -10.99 -8.68 -24.24
C LEU A 153 -12.10 -7.71 -24.65
N THR A 154 -11.81 -6.83 -25.59
CA THR A 154 -12.71 -5.77 -26.05
C THR A 154 -12.97 -5.93 -27.54
N TYR A 155 -14.22 -5.91 -27.95
CA TYR A 155 -14.61 -5.76 -29.35
C TYR A 155 -15.24 -4.39 -29.57
N GLU A 156 -14.68 -3.62 -30.48
CA GLU A 156 -15.19 -2.33 -30.95
C GLU A 156 -15.71 -2.50 -32.38
N GLU A 157 -16.94 -2.14 -32.62
CA GLU A 157 -17.57 -2.17 -33.96
C GLU A 157 -16.95 -1.11 -34.89
N GLU A 158 -16.87 -1.37 -36.20
CA GLU A 158 -16.14 -0.59 -37.21
C GLU A 158 -16.44 0.92 -37.15
N THR A 159 -17.70 1.31 -36.95
CA THR A 159 -18.09 2.73 -36.87
C THR A 159 -17.86 3.32 -35.48
N GLY A 160 -17.46 2.51 -34.48
CA GLY A 160 -17.32 2.91 -33.08
C GLY A 160 -18.65 3.23 -32.40
N GLN A 161 -19.77 2.76 -32.99
CA GLN A 161 -21.09 2.99 -32.41
C GLN A 161 -21.30 2.19 -31.13
N TRP A 162 -20.71 1.01 -31.03
CA TRP A 162 -20.78 0.21 -29.81
C TRP A 162 -19.49 -0.57 -29.55
N GLU A 163 -19.29 -0.86 -28.29
CA GLU A 163 -18.18 -1.63 -27.75
C GLU A 163 -18.68 -2.65 -26.73
N ALA A 164 -18.12 -3.84 -26.73
CA ALA A 164 -18.38 -4.87 -25.73
C ALA A 164 -17.07 -5.41 -25.16
N SER A 165 -16.97 -5.52 -23.85
CA SER A 165 -15.79 -6.03 -23.18
C SER A 165 -16.14 -7.16 -22.20
N LEU A 166 -15.23 -8.14 -22.11
CA LEU A 166 -15.16 -9.11 -21.02
C LEU A 166 -13.84 -8.93 -20.28
N PHE A 167 -13.87 -8.96 -18.97
CA PHE A 167 -12.65 -8.78 -18.20
C PHE A 167 -12.59 -9.65 -16.96
N VAL A 168 -11.36 -9.93 -16.54
CA VAL A 168 -11.05 -10.65 -15.30
C VAL A 168 -9.97 -9.87 -14.58
N ASP A 169 -10.32 -9.35 -13.42
CA ASP A 169 -9.37 -8.75 -12.47
C ASP A 169 -8.89 -9.81 -11.48
N ASN A 170 -7.61 -9.78 -11.14
CA ASN A 170 -6.97 -10.74 -10.26
C ASN A 170 -7.16 -12.19 -10.76
N VAL A 171 -6.72 -12.46 -12.02
CA VAL A 171 -6.81 -13.76 -12.67
C VAL A 171 -6.25 -14.89 -11.79
N LEU A 172 -5.19 -14.60 -11.03
CA LEU A 172 -4.52 -15.58 -10.16
C LEU A 172 -5.31 -15.89 -8.88
N ASP A 173 -6.40 -15.15 -8.61
CA ASP A 173 -7.26 -15.30 -7.41
C ASP A 173 -6.49 -15.26 -6.09
N LYS A 174 -5.44 -14.44 -6.04
CA LYS A 174 -4.63 -14.28 -4.84
C LYS A 174 -5.29 -13.30 -3.88
N THR A 175 -5.28 -13.64 -2.61
CA THR A 175 -5.69 -12.70 -1.56
C THR A 175 -4.49 -11.87 -1.12
N TYR A 176 -4.60 -10.55 -1.21
CA TYR A 176 -3.53 -9.63 -0.86
C TYR A 176 -3.89 -8.79 0.35
N ILE A 177 -2.88 -8.54 1.18
CA ILE A 177 -2.95 -7.58 2.26
C ILE A 177 -2.61 -6.20 1.71
N ARG A 178 -3.47 -5.22 1.95
CA ARG A 178 -3.25 -3.81 1.57
C ARG A 178 -2.61 -3.01 2.68
N SER A 179 -3.04 -3.27 3.91
CA SER A 179 -2.50 -2.60 5.08
C SER A 179 -2.58 -3.53 6.28
N ALA A 180 -1.60 -3.44 7.14
CA ALA A 180 -1.54 -4.10 8.42
C ALA A 180 -1.35 -3.03 9.51
N ASP A 181 -2.12 -3.10 10.57
CA ASP A 181 -2.04 -2.19 11.69
C ASP A 181 -2.30 -2.92 12.99
N LEU A 182 -1.53 -2.58 14.02
CA LEU A 182 -1.69 -3.13 15.34
C LEU A 182 -2.54 -2.18 16.19
N GLU A 183 -3.81 -2.51 16.37
CA GLU A 183 -4.71 -1.76 17.23
C GLU A 183 -4.68 -2.26 18.67
N ALA A 184 -4.39 -1.37 19.60
CA ALA A 184 -4.66 -1.61 21.00
C ALA A 184 -6.14 -1.38 21.32
N ARG A 185 -6.90 -2.44 21.47
CA ARG A 185 -8.28 -2.31 21.97
C ARG A 185 -8.28 -2.20 23.49
N ARG A 186 -8.69 -1.05 24.01
CA ARG A 186 -9.03 -0.88 25.42
C ARG A 186 -10.34 -1.61 25.69
N THR A 187 -10.25 -2.83 26.21
CA THR A 187 -11.36 -3.45 26.93
C THR A 187 -11.12 -3.24 28.41
N GLY A 188 -12.15 -3.01 29.21
CA GLY A 188 -12.04 -2.69 30.65
C GLY A 188 -11.34 -3.75 31.52
N TYR A 189 -10.78 -4.80 30.93
CA TYR A 189 -10.08 -5.92 31.58
C TYR A 189 -8.79 -6.30 30.82
N GLY A 190 -7.89 -5.38 30.62
CA GLY A 190 -6.59 -5.63 29.96
C GLY A 190 -6.54 -5.19 28.51
N ALA A 191 -5.32 -5.06 28.00
CA ALA A 191 -5.08 -4.70 26.60
C ALA A 191 -5.18 -5.94 25.73
N ASN A 192 -6.22 -6.04 24.91
CA ASN A 192 -6.28 -7.00 23.82
C ASN A 192 -5.69 -6.35 22.56
N TRP A 193 -4.66 -6.97 22.03
CA TRP A 193 -4.04 -6.57 20.76
C TRP A 193 -4.82 -7.18 19.61
N ALA A 194 -5.20 -6.38 18.65
CA ALA A 194 -5.82 -6.83 17.42
C ALA A 194 -4.95 -6.39 16.23
N HIS A 195 -4.60 -7.34 15.39
CA HIS A 195 -3.98 -7.06 14.11
C HIS A 195 -5.09 -6.82 13.09
N ARG A 196 -5.25 -5.59 12.63
CA ARG A 196 -6.20 -5.24 11.59
C ARG A 196 -5.54 -5.40 10.24
N VAL A 197 -6.12 -6.25 9.42
CA VAL A 197 -5.67 -6.50 8.05
C VAL A 197 -6.78 -6.07 7.10
N VAL A 198 -6.44 -5.25 6.12
CA VAL A 198 -7.35 -4.89 5.02
C VAL A 198 -6.91 -5.67 3.80
N SER A 199 -7.77 -6.59 3.31
CA SER A 199 -7.53 -7.34 2.08
C SER A 199 -7.96 -6.54 0.85
N LEU A 200 -7.34 -6.83 -0.29
CA LEU A 200 -7.82 -6.39 -1.60
C LEU A 200 -8.90 -7.36 -2.11
N TYR A 201 -9.62 -6.93 -3.14
CA TYR A 201 -10.71 -7.70 -3.73
C TYR A 201 -10.24 -9.04 -4.29
N PRO A 202 -11.06 -10.10 -4.17
CA PRO A 202 -10.84 -11.39 -4.82
C PRO A 202 -10.91 -11.25 -6.35
N ARG A 203 -10.78 -12.37 -7.07
CA ARG A 203 -11.04 -12.40 -8.51
C ARG A 203 -12.41 -11.83 -8.82
N TYR A 204 -12.44 -10.93 -9.79
CA TYR A 204 -13.67 -10.32 -10.28
C TYR A 204 -13.78 -10.55 -11.79
N ILE A 205 -14.92 -11.07 -12.23
CA ILE A 205 -15.24 -11.30 -13.65
C ILE A 205 -16.41 -10.41 -14.00
N GLY A 206 -16.27 -9.65 -15.08
CA GLY A 206 -17.31 -8.73 -15.52
C GLY A 206 -17.42 -8.62 -17.03
N ALA A 207 -18.55 -8.05 -17.44
CA ALA A 207 -18.82 -7.65 -18.81
C ALA A 207 -19.28 -6.20 -18.83
N GLU A 208 -18.91 -5.49 -19.88
CA GLU A 208 -19.27 -4.08 -20.09
C GLU A 208 -19.79 -3.92 -21.53
N PHE A 209 -20.80 -3.10 -21.71
CA PHE A 209 -21.33 -2.75 -23.03
C PHE A 209 -21.55 -1.25 -23.08
N THR A 210 -20.97 -0.61 -24.08
CA THR A 210 -21.08 0.83 -24.31
C THR A 210 -21.75 1.08 -25.67
N TYR A 211 -22.71 1.99 -25.70
CA TYR A 211 -23.36 2.42 -26.94
C TYR A 211 -23.32 3.95 -27.06
N ASN A 212 -22.81 4.43 -28.20
CA ASN A 212 -22.68 5.86 -28.50
C ASN A 212 -23.84 6.34 -29.35
N PHE A 213 -24.77 7.10 -28.78
CA PHE A 213 -25.98 7.59 -29.48
C PHE A 213 -25.74 8.71 -30.49
N ASN A 214 -24.56 9.37 -30.43
CA ASN A 214 -24.27 10.62 -31.17
C ASN A 214 -23.12 10.46 -32.19
N ARG A 215 -22.87 9.26 -32.69
CA ARG A 215 -21.93 9.01 -33.78
C ARG A 215 -22.62 8.61 -35.07
#